data_0b66dee0e31036ec39288f4507eefd68
#
_entry.id   0b66dee0e31036ec39288f4507eefd68
#
_cell.length_a   1.000
_cell.length_b   1.000
_cell.length_c   1.000
_cell.angle_alpha   90.00
_cell.angle_beta   90.00
_cell.angle_gamma   90.00
#
_symmetry.space_group_name_H-M   'P 1'
#
loop_
_entity.id
_entity.type
_entity.pdbx_description
1 polymer ?
#
loop_
_entity_poly.entity_id
_entity_poly.type
_entity_poly.pdbx_seq_one_letter_code
_entity_poly.pdbx_strand_id
1 'polypeptide(L)'
;MENNSVFATLSTIDCKSKIEKKNNLSYLSWAWAWQILKEKYPTATYTIYENKDGLNYHTDGHTCWVKTGVTVEGVEHIEYLPVMDFRNASIPVGKVTSFDVNKAIQRSLTKAVARHGLGLYIYAGEDIPDPYDDELRAMVNAQPAPLSAPRQDKPIMHKGHENWEKLLQSILDGKATLEQYKKKYFFPEADEIAAKEWLLTHQL
;
A
#
# COMPACT_ATOMS: atom_id res chain seq x y z
N MET A 1 -8.00 26.30 -40.34
CA MET A 1 -8.40 25.32 -39.28
C MET A 1 -7.37 25.47 -38.16
N GLU A 2 -7.80 26.02 -37.04
CA GLU A 2 -6.92 26.09 -35.86
C GLU A 2 -6.66 24.66 -35.43
N ASN A 3 -5.40 24.25 -35.54
CA ASN A 3 -4.94 22.94 -35.11
C ASN A 3 -4.85 22.98 -33.57
N ASN A 4 -6.00 22.94 -32.89
CA ASN A 4 -6.03 22.92 -31.44
C ASN A 4 -5.33 21.66 -30.96
N SER A 5 -4.23 21.81 -30.23
CA SER A 5 -3.50 20.69 -29.67
C SER A 5 -4.42 19.86 -28.75
N VAL A 6 -4.11 18.58 -28.57
CA VAL A 6 -4.82 17.68 -27.63
C VAL A 6 -4.95 18.35 -26.27
N PHE A 7 -3.85 18.92 -25.78
CA PHE A 7 -3.80 19.63 -24.50
C PHE A 7 -4.75 20.82 -24.45
N ALA A 8 -4.75 21.68 -25.48
CA ALA A 8 -5.65 22.84 -25.54
C ALA A 8 -7.11 22.41 -25.51
N THR A 9 -7.47 21.35 -26.25
CA THR A 9 -8.83 20.82 -26.28
C THR A 9 -9.27 20.26 -24.93
N LEU A 10 -8.44 19.44 -24.29
CA LEU A 10 -8.80 18.75 -23.05
C LEU A 10 -8.75 19.69 -21.83
N SER A 11 -7.87 20.69 -21.84
CA SER A 11 -7.72 21.62 -20.71
C SER A 11 -8.89 22.59 -20.53
N THR A 12 -9.71 22.78 -21.57
CA THR A 12 -10.93 23.62 -21.50
C THR A 12 -12.12 22.93 -20.86
N ILE A 13 -12.05 21.60 -20.67
CA ILE A 13 -13.18 20.81 -20.14
C ILE A 13 -13.27 21.01 -18.62
N ASP A 14 -14.44 21.44 -18.16
CA ASP A 14 -14.71 21.61 -16.72
C ASP A 14 -14.95 20.25 -16.05
N CYS A 15 -14.04 19.87 -15.14
CA CYS A 15 -14.11 18.63 -14.39
C CYS A 15 -14.72 18.79 -12.98
N LYS A 16 -15.08 20.02 -12.55
CA LYS A 16 -15.45 20.34 -11.14
C LYS A 16 -16.53 19.43 -10.59
N SER A 17 -17.59 19.15 -11.37
CA SER A 17 -18.70 18.30 -10.94
C SER A 17 -18.36 16.81 -10.84
N LYS A 18 -17.16 16.40 -11.26
CA LYS A 18 -16.69 15.00 -11.31
C LYS A 18 -15.51 14.75 -10.40
N ILE A 19 -15.16 15.76 -9.59
CA ILE A 19 -14.11 15.67 -8.56
C ILE A 19 -14.72 15.07 -7.30
N GLU A 20 -14.14 13.98 -6.85
CA GLU A 20 -14.40 13.37 -5.54
C GLU A 20 -13.29 13.79 -4.56
N LYS A 21 -13.68 14.18 -3.34
CA LYS A 21 -12.72 14.50 -2.27
C LYS A 21 -12.66 13.35 -1.27
N LYS A 22 -11.45 12.89 -0.98
CA LYS A 22 -11.19 11.90 0.05
C LYS A 22 -9.86 12.20 0.73
N ASN A 23 -9.86 12.29 2.06
CA ASN A 23 -8.64 12.58 2.87
C ASN A 23 -7.88 13.84 2.36
N ASN A 24 -8.58 14.94 2.16
CA ASN A 24 -8.05 16.21 1.61
C ASN A 24 -7.45 16.14 0.20
N LEU A 25 -7.48 14.99 -0.46
CA LEU A 25 -7.08 14.85 -1.85
C LEU A 25 -8.29 14.90 -2.78
N SER A 26 -8.07 15.48 -3.94
CA SER A 26 -9.05 15.55 -5.02
C SER A 26 -8.79 14.43 -6.03
N TYR A 27 -9.82 13.70 -6.39
CA TYR A 27 -9.75 12.60 -7.36
C TYR A 27 -10.72 12.87 -8.49
N LEU A 28 -10.25 12.74 -9.71
CA LEU A 28 -11.13 12.69 -10.88
C LEU A 28 -11.60 11.25 -11.07
N SER A 29 -12.92 11.07 -11.28
CA SER A 29 -13.46 9.75 -11.60
C SER A 29 -12.77 9.18 -12.83
N TRP A 30 -12.11 8.02 -12.70
CA TRP A 30 -11.36 7.38 -13.79
C TRP A 30 -12.28 7.03 -14.98
N ALA A 31 -13.49 6.55 -14.68
CA ALA A 31 -14.44 6.14 -15.70
C ALA A 31 -14.92 7.34 -16.52
N TRP A 32 -15.21 8.45 -15.85
CA TRP A 32 -15.60 9.70 -16.52
C TRP A 32 -14.43 10.27 -17.33
N ALA A 33 -13.22 10.30 -16.77
CA ALA A 33 -12.05 10.81 -17.49
C ALA A 33 -11.78 10.00 -18.76
N TRP A 34 -11.88 8.68 -18.69
CA TRP A 34 -11.71 7.80 -19.83
C TRP A 34 -12.84 7.99 -20.87
N GLN A 35 -14.09 8.11 -20.43
CA GLN A 35 -15.22 8.38 -21.32
C GLN A 35 -15.01 9.68 -22.11
N ILE A 36 -14.71 10.78 -21.44
CA ILE A 36 -14.47 12.08 -22.09
C ILE A 36 -13.30 12.00 -23.07
N LEU A 37 -12.21 11.33 -22.67
CA LEU A 37 -11.07 11.13 -23.55
C LEU A 37 -11.48 10.39 -24.83
N LYS A 38 -12.22 9.30 -24.71
CA LYS A 38 -12.70 8.49 -25.84
C LYS A 38 -13.72 9.21 -26.70
N GLU A 39 -14.55 10.08 -26.11
CA GLU A 39 -15.49 10.92 -26.87
C GLU A 39 -14.77 11.94 -27.76
N LYS A 40 -13.68 12.52 -27.27
CA LYS A 40 -12.88 13.52 -28.02
C LYS A 40 -11.86 12.86 -28.95
N TYR A 41 -11.26 11.76 -28.50
CA TYR A 41 -10.21 11.04 -29.21
C TYR A 41 -10.50 9.53 -29.20
N PRO A 42 -11.36 9.06 -30.15
CA PRO A 42 -11.78 7.66 -30.19
C PRO A 42 -10.66 6.65 -30.35
N THR A 43 -9.51 7.08 -30.94
CA THR A 43 -8.31 6.27 -31.14
C THR A 43 -7.41 6.19 -29.92
N ALA A 44 -7.69 6.96 -28.85
CA ALA A 44 -6.90 6.93 -27.62
C ALA A 44 -6.84 5.51 -27.04
N THR A 45 -5.66 5.12 -26.58
CA THR A 45 -5.38 3.81 -25.96
C THR A 45 -4.65 3.99 -24.64
N TYR A 46 -4.60 2.92 -23.86
CA TYR A 46 -3.77 2.88 -22.66
C TYR A 46 -2.91 1.64 -22.63
N THR A 47 -1.82 1.70 -21.87
CA THR A 47 -0.90 0.59 -21.61
C THR A 47 -0.70 0.43 -20.11
N ILE A 48 -0.75 -0.79 -19.62
CA ILE A 48 -0.30 -1.17 -18.28
C ILE A 48 1.02 -1.90 -18.49
N TYR A 49 2.11 -1.36 -17.94
CA TYR A 49 3.43 -1.93 -18.12
C TYR A 49 3.69 -3.01 -17.08
N GLU A 50 3.90 -4.22 -17.55
CA GLU A 50 4.28 -5.34 -16.71
C GLU A 50 5.80 -5.29 -16.39
N ASN A 51 6.18 -5.87 -15.27
CA ASN A 51 7.58 -6.12 -14.97
C ASN A 51 8.10 -7.37 -15.73
N LYS A 52 9.36 -7.72 -15.53
CA LYS A 52 9.99 -8.88 -16.19
C LYS A 52 9.32 -10.24 -15.88
N ASP A 53 8.55 -10.31 -14.80
CA ASP A 53 7.86 -11.52 -14.35
C ASP A 53 6.37 -11.54 -14.76
N GLY A 54 5.94 -10.58 -15.59
CA GLY A 54 4.55 -10.44 -16.07
C GLY A 54 3.57 -9.89 -15.02
N LEU A 55 4.07 -9.21 -13.99
CA LEU A 55 3.22 -8.61 -12.95
C LEU A 55 2.96 -7.13 -13.26
N ASN A 56 1.74 -6.68 -12.99
CA ASN A 56 1.29 -5.30 -13.23
C ASN A 56 1.85 -4.27 -12.22
N TYR A 57 2.94 -4.57 -11.55
CA TYR A 57 3.64 -3.67 -10.65
C TYR A 57 5.15 -3.89 -10.69
N HIS A 58 5.89 -2.87 -10.29
CA HIS A 58 7.34 -2.88 -10.15
C HIS A 58 7.71 -2.76 -8.68
N THR A 59 8.91 -3.18 -8.30
CA THR A 59 9.37 -3.11 -6.90
C THR A 59 10.88 -2.89 -6.81
N ASP A 60 11.29 -2.21 -5.75
CA ASP A 60 12.67 -2.09 -5.29
C ASP A 60 13.05 -3.12 -4.20
N GLY A 61 12.13 -4.07 -3.92
CA GLY A 61 12.26 -5.04 -2.84
C GLY A 61 11.67 -4.57 -1.50
N HIS A 62 11.33 -3.28 -1.36
CA HIS A 62 10.75 -2.70 -0.15
C HIS A 62 9.31 -2.25 -0.36
N THR A 63 9.07 -1.52 -1.44
CA THR A 63 7.76 -1.00 -1.83
C THR A 63 7.45 -1.35 -3.28
N CYS A 64 6.26 -0.95 -3.75
CA CYS A 64 5.82 -1.20 -5.11
C CYS A 64 5.26 0.06 -5.75
N TRP A 65 5.34 0.12 -7.08
CA TRP A 65 4.68 1.12 -7.89
C TRP A 65 4.11 0.51 -9.17
N VAL A 66 3.15 1.17 -9.76
CA VAL A 66 2.65 0.84 -11.10
C VAL A 66 3.22 1.80 -12.13
N LYS A 67 3.32 1.34 -13.36
CA LYS A 67 3.70 2.14 -14.52
C LYS A 67 2.60 2.01 -15.55
N THR A 68 2.00 3.14 -15.97
CA THR A 68 0.95 3.14 -16.98
C THR A 68 1.23 4.21 -18.03
N GLY A 69 0.63 4.08 -19.19
CA GLY A 69 0.71 5.05 -20.26
C GLY A 69 -0.67 5.29 -20.88
N VAL A 70 -0.90 6.52 -21.36
CA VAL A 70 -2.05 6.85 -22.19
C VAL A 70 -1.55 7.51 -23.46
N THR A 71 -1.98 6.96 -24.60
CA THR A 71 -1.60 7.46 -25.92
C THR A 71 -2.78 8.16 -26.57
N VAL A 72 -2.56 9.41 -26.99
CA VAL A 72 -3.53 10.22 -27.74
C VAL A 72 -2.84 10.82 -28.95
N GLU A 73 -3.41 10.63 -30.13
CA GLU A 73 -2.85 11.16 -31.40
C GLU A 73 -1.35 10.82 -31.55
N GLY A 74 -0.95 9.60 -31.16
CA GLY A 74 0.42 9.10 -31.28
C GLY A 74 1.39 9.58 -30.20
N VAL A 75 0.96 10.46 -29.27
CA VAL A 75 1.76 10.91 -28.14
C VAL A 75 1.39 10.11 -26.89
N GLU A 76 2.35 9.46 -26.28
CA GLU A 76 2.16 8.73 -25.03
C GLU A 76 2.65 9.55 -23.83
N HIS A 77 1.80 9.68 -22.81
CA HIS A 77 2.21 10.17 -21.51
C HIS A 77 2.24 9.01 -20.50
N ILE A 78 3.42 8.77 -19.94
CA ILE A 78 3.65 7.73 -18.95
C ILE A 78 3.54 8.33 -17.55
N GLU A 79 2.91 7.58 -16.66
CA GLU A 79 2.79 7.91 -15.25
C GLU A 79 3.26 6.76 -14.38
N TYR A 80 3.89 7.10 -13.26
CA TYR A 80 4.32 6.18 -12.22
C TYR A 80 3.58 6.53 -10.94
N LEU A 81 2.99 5.55 -10.27
CA LEU A 81 2.29 5.79 -9.02
C LEU A 81 2.65 4.72 -7.98
N PRO A 82 3.09 5.12 -6.78
CA PRO A 82 3.30 4.17 -5.69
C PRO A 82 2.01 3.43 -5.33
N VAL A 83 2.13 2.17 -4.93
CA VAL A 83 1.02 1.42 -4.33
C VAL A 83 0.91 1.86 -2.87
N MET A 84 -0.20 2.52 -2.52
CA MET A 84 -0.37 3.25 -1.27
C MET A 84 -1.59 2.79 -0.49
N ASP A 85 -1.51 2.92 0.82
CA ASP A 85 -2.62 2.73 1.75
C ASP A 85 -3.58 3.94 1.74
N PHE A 86 -4.56 3.92 2.65
CA PHE A 86 -5.57 4.99 2.77
C PHE A 86 -5.00 6.32 3.32
N ARG A 87 -3.78 6.34 3.86
CA ARG A 87 -3.07 7.52 4.33
C ARG A 87 -2.07 8.05 3.30
N ASN A 88 -2.06 7.48 2.08
CA ASN A 88 -1.10 7.72 1.01
C ASN A 88 0.34 7.33 1.36
N ALA A 89 0.55 6.48 2.36
CA ALA A 89 1.84 5.88 2.65
C ALA A 89 2.07 4.65 1.75
N SER A 90 3.29 4.48 1.24
CA SER A 90 3.66 3.32 0.43
C SER A 90 3.48 2.02 1.23
N ILE A 91 2.84 1.03 0.62
CA ILE A 91 2.63 -0.29 1.24
C ILE A 91 3.90 -1.12 1.05
N PRO A 92 4.45 -1.75 2.13
CA PRO A 92 5.54 -2.70 2.00
C PRO A 92 5.20 -3.85 1.05
N VAL A 93 6.16 -4.28 0.20
CA VAL A 93 5.93 -5.25 -0.87
C VAL A 93 5.24 -6.54 -0.42
N GLY A 94 5.62 -7.08 0.75
CA GLY A 94 5.02 -8.30 1.31
C GLY A 94 3.57 -8.14 1.82
N LYS A 95 3.02 -6.92 1.80
CA LYS A 95 1.64 -6.63 2.22
C LYS A 95 0.76 -6.11 1.07
N VAL A 96 1.34 -5.94 -0.11
CA VAL A 96 0.61 -5.46 -1.30
C VAL A 96 -0.33 -6.55 -1.79
N THR A 97 -1.57 -6.17 -2.04
CA THR A 97 -2.59 -7.05 -2.63
C THR A 97 -2.88 -6.65 -4.08
N SER A 98 -3.46 -7.57 -4.86
CA SER A 98 -3.93 -7.26 -6.21
C SER A 98 -4.98 -6.13 -6.23
N PHE A 99 -5.77 -5.99 -5.16
CA PHE A 99 -6.72 -4.89 -5.00
C PHE A 99 -6.02 -3.54 -4.90
N ASP A 100 -4.91 -3.46 -4.14
CA ASP A 100 -4.12 -2.23 -3.99
C ASP A 100 -3.43 -1.87 -5.31
N VAL A 101 -2.88 -2.87 -6.01
CA VAL A 101 -2.29 -2.69 -7.34
C VAL A 101 -3.34 -2.15 -8.33
N ASN A 102 -4.53 -2.77 -8.38
CA ASN A 102 -5.59 -2.31 -9.28
C ASN A 102 -6.03 -0.86 -8.97
N LYS A 103 -6.16 -0.48 -7.68
CA LYS A 103 -6.44 0.90 -7.29
C LYS A 103 -5.35 1.86 -7.79
N ALA A 104 -4.09 1.49 -7.63
CA ALA A 104 -2.97 2.30 -8.09
C ALA A 104 -2.97 2.44 -9.62
N ILE A 105 -3.27 1.38 -10.37
CA ILE A 105 -3.41 1.42 -11.84
C ILE A 105 -4.47 2.43 -12.26
N GLN A 106 -5.68 2.39 -11.69
CA GLN A 106 -6.75 3.31 -12.08
C GLN A 106 -6.38 4.78 -11.79
N ARG A 107 -5.75 5.06 -10.66
CA ARG A 107 -5.26 6.40 -10.31
C ARG A 107 -4.13 6.84 -11.26
N SER A 108 -3.20 5.96 -11.57
CA SER A 108 -2.08 6.23 -12.48
C SER A 108 -2.57 6.56 -13.89
N LEU A 109 -3.51 5.77 -14.43
CA LEU A 109 -4.14 6.04 -15.72
C LEU A 109 -4.87 7.40 -15.75
N THR A 110 -5.57 7.76 -14.67
CA THR A 110 -6.24 9.07 -14.59
C THR A 110 -5.23 10.22 -14.60
N LYS A 111 -4.09 10.09 -13.92
CA LYS A 111 -3.00 11.08 -13.97
C LYS A 111 -2.36 11.15 -15.37
N ALA A 112 -2.17 10.01 -16.03
CA ALA A 112 -1.68 9.98 -17.40
C ALA A 112 -2.63 10.69 -18.37
N VAL A 113 -3.96 10.55 -18.21
CA VAL A 113 -4.96 11.33 -18.94
C VAL A 113 -4.84 12.82 -18.64
N ALA A 114 -4.62 13.18 -17.38
CA ALA A 114 -4.47 14.59 -16.97
C ALA A 114 -3.25 15.26 -17.63
N ARG A 115 -2.18 14.52 -17.89
CA ARG A 115 -1.01 15.05 -18.63
C ARG A 115 -1.35 15.45 -20.07
N HIS A 116 -2.41 14.89 -20.64
CA HIS A 116 -2.96 15.35 -21.93
C HIS A 116 -3.84 16.60 -21.81
N GLY A 117 -4.07 17.12 -20.59
CA GLY A 117 -4.79 18.37 -20.32
C GLY A 117 -6.06 18.20 -19.51
N LEU A 118 -6.71 17.03 -19.49
CA LEU A 118 -8.01 16.83 -18.85
C LEU A 118 -7.89 16.91 -17.31
N GLY A 119 -8.37 18.00 -16.73
CA GLY A 119 -8.40 18.17 -15.27
C GLY A 119 -7.02 18.26 -14.62
N LEU A 120 -5.97 18.65 -15.33
CA LEU A 120 -4.61 18.75 -14.80
C LEU A 120 -4.54 19.64 -13.56
N TYR A 121 -5.34 20.69 -13.48
CA TYR A 121 -5.40 21.61 -12.34
C TYR A 121 -5.85 20.95 -11.03
N ILE A 122 -6.49 19.77 -11.09
CA ILE A 122 -6.93 19.01 -9.90
C ILE A 122 -5.72 18.52 -9.10
N TYR A 123 -4.62 18.23 -9.80
CA TYR A 123 -3.38 17.70 -9.24
C TYR A 123 -2.37 18.80 -8.88
N ALA A 124 -2.72 20.07 -9.12
CA ALA A 124 -1.87 21.19 -8.71
C ALA A 124 -1.75 21.23 -7.18
N GLY A 125 -0.52 21.14 -6.70
CA GLY A 125 -0.23 21.12 -5.27
C GLY A 125 -0.14 19.73 -4.61
N GLU A 126 -0.40 18.64 -5.33
CA GLU A 126 -0.21 17.28 -4.76
C GLU A 126 1.25 17.00 -4.35
N ASP A 127 2.21 17.63 -5.04
CA ASP A 127 3.64 17.41 -4.79
C ASP A 127 4.24 18.48 -3.85
N ILE A 128 3.40 19.37 -3.28
CA ILE A 128 3.87 20.31 -2.27
C ILE A 128 4.03 19.51 -0.96
N PRO A 129 5.25 19.46 -0.37
CA PRO A 129 5.45 18.80 0.91
C PRO A 129 4.52 19.39 1.96
N ASP A 130 3.70 18.56 2.62
CA ASP A 130 2.98 18.97 3.81
C ASP A 130 4.04 19.27 4.89
N PRO A 131 4.00 20.41 5.59
CA PRO A 131 4.90 20.71 6.70
C PRO A 131 4.93 19.61 7.77
N TYR A 132 3.86 18.83 7.89
CA TYR A 132 3.79 17.65 8.77
C TYR A 132 4.42 16.39 8.14
N ASP A 133 4.64 16.36 6.82
CA ASP A 133 5.25 15.21 6.12
C ASP A 133 6.74 15.05 6.49
N ASP A 134 7.42 16.16 6.82
CA ASP A 134 8.83 16.13 7.24
C ASP A 134 8.99 15.55 8.65
N GLU A 135 8.05 15.80 9.56
CA GLU A 135 8.03 15.12 10.88
C GLU A 135 7.67 13.64 10.74
N LEU A 136 6.70 13.31 9.89
CA LEU A 136 6.34 11.92 9.58
C LEU A 136 7.46 11.19 8.83
N ARG A 137 8.12 11.85 7.89
CA ARG A 137 9.30 11.33 7.19
C ARG A 137 10.49 11.20 8.11
N ALA A 138 10.71 12.12 9.04
CA ALA A 138 11.72 11.98 10.08
C ALA A 138 11.41 10.81 11.02
N MET A 139 10.15 10.55 11.34
CA MET A 139 9.72 9.37 12.10
C MET A 139 9.82 8.06 11.29
N VAL A 140 9.61 8.10 9.98
CA VAL A 140 9.74 6.94 9.07
C VAL A 140 11.18 6.73 8.62
N ASN A 141 11.96 7.81 8.44
CA ASN A 141 13.38 7.81 8.08
C ASN A 141 14.33 7.85 9.29
N ALA A 142 13.83 8.11 10.50
CA ALA A 142 14.47 7.58 11.69
C ALA A 142 14.46 6.06 11.45
N GLN A 143 15.56 5.55 10.85
CA GLN A 143 15.71 4.15 10.49
C GLN A 143 15.03 3.32 11.56
N PRO A 144 14.08 2.43 11.22
CA PRO A 144 13.97 1.27 12.04
C PRO A 144 15.40 0.75 12.05
N ALA A 145 16.02 0.79 13.23
CA ALA A 145 17.26 0.07 13.44
C ALA A 145 17.09 -1.24 12.69
N PRO A 146 18.09 -1.67 11.87
CA PRO A 146 17.93 -2.83 11.01
C PRO A 146 17.12 -3.81 11.80
N LEU A 147 16.08 -4.42 11.18
CA LEU A 147 15.29 -5.42 11.85
C LEU A 147 16.25 -6.50 12.33
N SER A 148 17.03 -6.16 13.34
CA SER A 148 17.46 -7.13 14.32
C SER A 148 16.13 -7.74 14.70
N ALA A 149 15.96 -9.01 14.41
CA ALA A 149 14.92 -9.87 14.95
C ALA A 149 14.55 -9.33 16.32
N PRO A 150 13.27 -9.05 16.64
CA PRO A 150 12.89 -8.33 17.84
C PRO A 150 13.82 -8.79 18.91
N ARG A 151 14.60 -7.87 19.53
CA ARG A 151 15.48 -8.24 20.63
C ARG A 151 14.57 -8.89 21.61
N GLN A 152 14.58 -10.21 21.60
CA GLN A 152 13.88 -11.01 22.56
C GLN A 152 14.74 -10.90 23.81
N ASP A 153 14.56 -9.77 24.52
CA ASP A 153 15.14 -9.63 25.86
C ASP A 153 14.60 -10.68 26.83
N LYS A 154 13.69 -11.53 26.33
CA LYS A 154 13.08 -12.62 27.08
C LYS A 154 13.63 -13.95 26.56
N PRO A 155 14.03 -14.84 27.47
CA PRO A 155 14.39 -16.19 27.08
C PRO A 155 13.24 -16.89 26.36
N ILE A 156 13.57 -17.69 25.34
CA ILE A 156 12.56 -18.41 24.55
C ILE A 156 12.06 -19.61 25.34
N MET A 157 10.75 -19.72 25.47
CA MET A 157 10.07 -20.89 26.02
C MET A 157 9.49 -21.73 24.89
N HIS A 158 10.00 -22.92 24.70
CA HIS A 158 9.58 -23.87 23.69
C HIS A 158 9.38 -25.26 24.28
N LYS A 159 8.68 -26.17 23.58
CA LYS A 159 8.33 -27.52 24.05
C LYS A 159 9.55 -28.37 24.48
N GLY A 160 10.76 -28.05 24.03
CA GLY A 160 12.00 -28.71 24.47
C GLY A 160 12.78 -27.98 25.58
N HIS A 161 12.25 -26.91 26.14
CA HIS A 161 12.90 -26.14 27.21
C HIS A 161 12.81 -26.92 28.55
N GLU A 162 13.90 -26.96 29.32
CA GLU A 162 13.98 -27.71 30.59
C GLU A 162 12.88 -27.36 31.61
N ASN A 163 12.35 -26.17 31.58
CA ASN A 163 11.26 -25.71 32.45
C ASN A 163 9.87 -25.78 31.82
N TRP A 164 9.72 -26.34 30.62
CA TRP A 164 8.45 -26.38 29.91
C TRP A 164 7.36 -27.10 30.71
N GLU A 165 7.61 -28.32 31.14
CA GLU A 165 6.63 -29.10 31.90
C GLU A 165 6.29 -28.49 33.25
N LYS A 166 7.32 -27.96 33.97
CA LYS A 166 7.12 -27.29 35.26
C LYS A 166 6.25 -26.06 35.13
N LEU A 167 6.40 -25.30 34.02
CA LEU A 167 5.59 -24.13 33.71
C LEU A 167 4.13 -24.53 33.49
N LEU A 168 3.89 -25.51 32.64
CA LEU A 168 2.53 -26.00 32.35
C LEU A 168 1.85 -26.56 33.60
N GLN A 169 2.58 -27.33 34.43
CA GLN A 169 2.06 -27.85 35.70
C GLN A 169 1.72 -26.71 36.65
N SER A 170 2.53 -25.66 36.72
CA SER A 170 2.27 -24.50 37.58
C SER A 170 1.01 -23.73 37.13
N ILE A 171 0.70 -23.70 35.82
CA ILE A 171 -0.55 -23.13 35.33
C ILE A 171 -1.74 -24.04 35.67
N LEU A 172 -1.59 -25.32 35.51
CA LEU A 172 -2.63 -26.31 35.84
C LEU A 172 -2.98 -26.27 37.35
N ASP A 173 -1.97 -26.13 38.20
CA ASP A 173 -2.12 -25.97 39.66
C ASP A 173 -2.72 -24.61 40.07
N GLY A 174 -3.00 -23.72 39.15
CA GLY A 174 -3.55 -22.37 39.40
C GLY A 174 -2.54 -21.40 40.05
N LYS A 175 -1.25 -21.74 40.12
CA LYS A 175 -0.20 -20.91 40.73
C LYS A 175 0.24 -19.75 39.87
N ALA A 176 0.00 -19.84 38.53
CA ALA A 176 0.31 -18.79 37.55
C ALA A 176 -0.59 -18.90 36.32
N THR A 177 -0.56 -17.91 35.46
CA THR A 177 -1.26 -17.93 34.16
C THR A 177 -0.26 -17.90 33.01
N LEU A 178 -0.68 -18.36 31.82
CA LEU A 178 0.14 -18.30 30.61
C LEU A 178 0.55 -16.84 30.31
N GLU A 179 -0.35 -15.90 30.51
CA GLU A 179 -0.06 -14.47 30.31
C GLU A 179 1.01 -13.91 31.26
N GLN A 180 1.07 -14.43 32.50
CA GLN A 180 2.15 -14.07 33.44
C GLN A 180 3.49 -14.63 32.96
N TYR A 181 3.52 -15.83 32.39
CA TYR A 181 4.73 -16.40 31.82
C TYR A 181 5.15 -15.69 30.52
N LYS A 182 4.23 -15.24 29.68
CA LYS A 182 4.52 -14.43 28.48
C LYS A 182 5.14 -13.07 28.81
N LYS A 183 4.98 -12.57 30.02
CA LYS A 183 5.74 -11.40 30.49
C LYS A 183 7.23 -11.69 30.71
N LYS A 184 7.59 -12.93 31.05
CA LYS A 184 8.96 -13.36 31.35
C LYS A 184 9.65 -14.07 30.18
N TYR A 185 8.90 -14.79 29.37
CA TYR A 185 9.38 -15.61 28.28
C TYR A 185 8.72 -15.22 26.97
N PHE A 186 9.43 -15.41 25.87
CA PHE A 186 8.84 -15.39 24.54
C PHE A 186 8.42 -16.81 24.16
N PHE A 187 7.17 -16.97 23.74
CA PHE A 187 6.63 -18.22 23.22
C PHE A 187 6.51 -18.09 21.69
N PRO A 188 7.23 -18.90 20.89
CA PRO A 188 6.92 -19.06 19.46
C PRO A 188 5.46 -19.48 19.29
N GLU A 189 4.82 -19.05 18.22
CA GLU A 189 3.38 -19.27 18.01
C GLU A 189 2.98 -20.76 18.08
N ALA A 190 3.78 -21.64 17.48
CA ALA A 190 3.56 -23.07 17.53
C ALA A 190 3.63 -23.64 18.97
N ASP A 191 4.54 -23.13 19.79
CA ASP A 191 4.71 -23.56 21.18
C ASP A 191 3.63 -22.96 22.08
N GLU A 192 3.14 -21.75 21.81
CA GLU A 192 1.97 -21.19 22.52
C GLU A 192 0.72 -22.02 22.26
N ILE A 193 0.49 -22.46 21.04
CA ILE A 193 -0.60 -23.35 20.68
C ILE A 193 -0.45 -24.70 21.41
N ALA A 194 0.74 -25.30 21.37
CA ALA A 194 1.01 -26.56 22.05
C ALA A 194 0.80 -26.47 23.57
N ALA A 195 1.15 -25.33 24.19
CA ALA A 195 0.90 -25.10 25.61
C ALA A 195 -0.60 -25.06 25.94
N LYS A 196 -1.39 -24.36 25.11
CA LYS A 196 -2.85 -24.28 25.28
C LYS A 196 -3.52 -25.64 25.10
N GLU A 197 -3.14 -26.40 24.08
CA GLU A 197 -3.65 -27.75 23.83
C GLU A 197 -3.33 -28.69 24.98
N TRP A 198 -2.09 -28.66 25.49
CA TRP A 198 -1.70 -29.48 26.63
C TRP A 198 -2.52 -29.15 27.89
N LEU A 199 -2.73 -27.87 28.18
CA LEU A 199 -3.54 -27.43 29.31
C LEU A 199 -5.00 -27.89 29.19
N LEU A 200 -5.59 -27.79 27.99
CA LEU A 200 -6.96 -28.25 27.74
C LEU A 200 -7.12 -29.77 27.96
N THR A 201 -6.11 -30.57 27.59
CA THR A 201 -6.17 -32.03 27.73
C THR A 201 -5.91 -32.54 29.14
N HIS A 202 -5.36 -31.70 30.04
CA HIS A 202 -5.03 -32.08 31.42
C HIS A 202 -5.88 -31.36 32.46
N GLN A 203 -6.91 -30.59 32.06
CA GLN A 203 -7.87 -29.96 32.96
C GLN A 203 -9.09 -30.86 33.33
N LEU A 204 -9.03 -32.18 33.04
CA LEU A 204 -10.06 -33.16 33.38
C LEU A 204 -9.84 -33.74 34.75
#